data_e22e434f80f3647f7d87da890b64fca6
#
_entry.id   e22e434f80f3647f7d87da890b64fca6
#
_cell.length_a   1.000
_cell.length_b   1.000
_cell.length_c   1.000
_cell.angle_alpha   90.00
_cell.angle_beta   90.00
_cell.angle_gamma   90.00
#
_symmetry.space_group_name_H-M   'P 1'
#
loop_
_entity.id
_entity.type
_entity.pdbx_description
1 polymer ?
#
loop_
_entity_poly.entity_id
_entity_poly.type
_entity_poly.pdbx_seq_one_letter_code
_entity_poly.pdbx_strand_id
1 'polypeptide(L)'
;MPVQAPIDDLDIASQRQKRWTPRVRTGCYTCRSRRIKCDEAQPTCKRCRIRGLKCDYPLRPQHRPQEKLSLSVPQPPEWAFAEALRYYLTVILQPRTGETPKVPAPEEHMKNYRPDMHISRQESIPSFVMLVINTHITHISQANSVRKVPGSWPAINHLWRLFFNYMAKAIQHLNRCIATDFPPRYNLFRIVDLLSIELDMIDSTFWQAHCRGFLALVEVYGGVDAVIKSANNPSPVLALQFVFMHGLINNTASPVDDQISEFDNFKEADILRIYCDMYFRVFPCPSFLFLAIVRITRLRVLAATLGSESPELLSVAKHISDEVYEFMPDRWTETYKLPFDPKIYTFARVFKATTILYALLSLPQNLAQPFCRAEFANGRDPRLHYRDVLATAITKASTVQFGMAGMCWPLAVLGVSLYDGTPEEQAGVIGWLKDMEKVPTVASGPVTLQQMLPEFWASGKRGWEDCFYKLSQVAANTEIIVL
;
A
#
# COMPACT_ATOMS: atom_id res chain seq x y z
N MET A 1 43.08 83.22 -0.35
CA MET A 1 42.85 84.15 -1.45
C MET A 1 43.69 83.72 -2.66
N PRO A 2 43.27 83.80 -3.84
CA PRO A 2 41.97 84.21 -4.46
C PRO A 2 41.44 83.12 -5.40
N VAL A 3 40.43 83.12 -6.20
CA VAL A 3 39.45 84.08 -6.76
C VAL A 3 38.40 83.21 -7.43
N GLN A 4 37.20 83.59 -7.32
CA GLN A 4 36.03 83.04 -8.04
C GLN A 4 35.99 83.48 -9.53
N ALA A 5 35.48 82.67 -10.38
CA ALA A 5 34.88 83.06 -11.65
C ALA A 5 33.87 81.96 -12.11
N PRO A 6 32.95 82.25 -13.06
CA PRO A 6 31.52 82.07 -12.75
C PRO A 6 30.86 80.89 -13.52
N ILE A 7 29.65 80.68 -13.12
CA ILE A 7 28.68 79.69 -13.58
C ILE A 7 28.27 80.04 -15.04
N ASP A 8 28.28 79.03 -15.90
CA ASP A 8 27.52 79.06 -17.15
C ASP A 8 26.44 77.99 -17.13
N ASP A 9 25.20 78.42 -17.32
CA ASP A 9 24.00 77.65 -17.51
C ASP A 9 24.13 76.76 -18.75
N LEU A 10 23.94 75.44 -18.57
CA LEU A 10 23.69 74.52 -19.65
C LEU A 10 22.47 73.65 -19.38
N ASP A 11 21.47 73.85 -20.20
CA ASP A 11 20.24 73.13 -20.50
C ASP A 11 20.15 71.69 -19.94
N ILE A 12 19.27 71.51 -18.99
CA ILE A 12 18.73 70.18 -18.61
C ILE A 12 17.63 69.83 -19.58
N ALA A 13 17.99 69.24 -20.73
CA ALA A 13 17.02 68.56 -21.59
C ALA A 13 16.46 67.36 -20.84
N SER A 14 15.20 67.43 -20.40
CA SER A 14 14.49 66.37 -19.72
C SER A 14 14.38 65.13 -20.62
N GLN A 15 15.23 64.14 -20.43
CA GLN A 15 15.08 62.82 -21.04
C GLN A 15 13.82 62.19 -20.43
N ARG A 16 12.73 62.21 -21.18
CA ARG A 16 11.51 61.35 -20.93
C ARG A 16 11.92 59.91 -21.06
N GLN A 17 12.20 59.25 -19.92
CA GLN A 17 12.29 57.79 -19.87
C GLN A 17 10.94 57.20 -20.28
N LYS A 18 10.91 56.55 -21.45
CA LYS A 18 9.77 55.71 -21.88
C LYS A 18 9.64 54.55 -20.90
N ARG A 19 8.69 54.63 -19.97
CA ARG A 19 8.27 53.47 -19.16
C ARG A 19 7.69 52.41 -20.08
N TRP A 20 8.40 51.33 -20.29
CA TRP A 20 7.94 50.14 -20.97
C TRP A 20 6.94 49.42 -20.04
N THR A 21 5.64 49.53 -20.29
CA THR A 21 4.64 48.68 -19.67
C THR A 21 4.32 47.53 -20.62
N PRO A 22 4.30 46.26 -20.13
CA PRO A 22 3.93 45.12 -20.98
C PRO A 22 2.52 45.37 -21.53
N ARG A 23 2.36 45.30 -22.86
CA ARG A 23 1.07 45.48 -23.53
C ARG A 23 0.21 44.25 -23.25
N VAL A 24 -0.76 44.37 -22.38
CA VAL A 24 -1.78 43.33 -22.15
C VAL A 24 -2.68 43.27 -23.38
N ARG A 25 -2.79 42.10 -24.00
CA ARG A 25 -3.59 41.88 -25.23
C ARG A 25 -5.03 41.45 -24.87
N THR A 26 -5.76 42.27 -24.11
CA THR A 26 -7.10 41.99 -23.57
C THR A 26 -8.25 42.47 -24.45
N GLY A 27 -7.99 43.38 -25.39
CA GLY A 27 -9.00 43.93 -26.31
C GLY A 27 -9.49 42.94 -27.36
N CYS A 28 -10.72 43.15 -27.89
CA CYS A 28 -11.35 42.29 -28.89
C CYS A 28 -10.50 42.19 -30.18
N TYR A 29 -10.60 41.03 -30.86
CA TYR A 29 -9.85 40.78 -32.10
C TYR A 29 -10.12 41.84 -33.18
N THR A 30 -11.36 42.34 -33.32
CA THR A 30 -11.77 43.34 -34.29
C THR A 30 -11.09 44.70 -34.05
N CYS A 31 -10.93 45.16 -32.81
CA CYS A 31 -10.18 46.37 -32.49
C CYS A 31 -8.66 46.14 -32.66
N ARG A 32 -8.18 44.98 -32.36
CA ARG A 32 -6.75 44.63 -32.50
C ARG A 32 -6.32 44.58 -33.97
N SER A 33 -7.11 43.97 -34.85
CA SER A 33 -6.82 43.91 -36.28
C SER A 33 -6.81 45.33 -36.92
N ARG A 34 -7.66 46.20 -36.40
CA ARG A 34 -7.75 47.60 -36.83
C ARG A 34 -6.75 48.54 -36.13
N ARG A 35 -5.90 48.01 -35.24
CA ARG A 35 -4.87 48.72 -34.47
C ARG A 35 -5.40 49.91 -33.66
N ILE A 36 -6.67 49.84 -33.16
CA ILE A 36 -7.28 50.85 -32.32
C ILE A 36 -7.43 50.38 -30.89
N LYS A 37 -7.41 51.31 -29.93
CA LYS A 37 -7.58 50.99 -28.52
C LYS A 37 -9.03 50.50 -28.27
N CYS A 38 -9.18 49.30 -27.73
CA CYS A 38 -10.44 48.74 -27.31
C CYS A 38 -10.78 49.23 -25.86
N ASP A 39 -12.05 49.50 -25.62
CA ASP A 39 -12.56 49.86 -24.27
C ASP A 39 -12.94 48.60 -23.45
N GLU A 40 -12.80 47.42 -24.03
CA GLU A 40 -12.99 46.11 -23.37
C GLU A 40 -14.38 45.83 -22.79
N ALA A 41 -15.36 46.65 -23.13
CA ALA A 41 -16.74 46.44 -22.70
C ALA A 41 -17.32 45.16 -23.35
N GLN A 42 -17.93 44.28 -22.52
CA GLN A 42 -18.56 43.04 -22.99
C GLN A 42 -20.09 43.18 -22.94
N PRO A 43 -20.86 42.47 -23.79
CA PRO A 43 -20.39 41.52 -24.83
C PRO A 43 -19.83 42.19 -26.09
N THR A 44 -20.06 43.47 -26.29
CA THR A 44 -19.62 44.21 -27.46
C THR A 44 -18.99 45.55 -27.05
N CYS A 45 -17.73 45.78 -27.43
CA CYS A 45 -17.07 47.02 -27.12
C CYS A 45 -17.70 48.21 -27.83
N LYS A 46 -17.62 49.40 -27.22
CA LYS A 46 -18.22 50.65 -27.75
C LYS A 46 -17.77 50.95 -29.19
N ARG A 47 -16.50 50.67 -29.52
CA ARG A 47 -15.91 50.89 -30.86
C ARG A 47 -16.50 49.97 -31.95
N CYS A 48 -16.79 48.70 -31.60
CA CYS A 48 -17.43 47.79 -32.53
C CYS A 48 -18.93 48.08 -32.64
N ARG A 49 -19.61 48.39 -31.52
CA ARG A 49 -21.02 48.75 -31.49
C ARG A 49 -21.38 49.96 -32.35
N ILE A 50 -20.60 51.05 -32.23
CA ILE A 50 -20.85 52.27 -33.00
C ILE A 50 -20.70 52.03 -34.52
N ARG A 51 -19.90 51.04 -34.92
CA ARG A 51 -19.65 50.73 -36.34
C ARG A 51 -20.37 49.51 -36.85
N GLY A 52 -21.23 48.89 -36.09
CA GLY A 52 -21.97 47.67 -36.45
C GLY A 52 -21.10 46.47 -36.75
N LEU A 53 -19.89 46.40 -36.19
CA LEU A 53 -18.93 45.34 -36.47
C LEU A 53 -19.05 44.20 -35.43
N LYS A 54 -18.87 42.98 -35.91
CA LYS A 54 -18.78 41.81 -35.03
C LYS A 54 -17.62 41.98 -34.02
N CYS A 55 -17.90 41.81 -32.73
CA CYS A 55 -16.95 42.04 -31.65
C CYS A 55 -16.56 40.71 -31.03
N ASP A 56 -15.50 40.12 -31.52
CA ASP A 56 -15.00 38.85 -31.01
C ASP A 56 -13.87 39.09 -30.00
N TYR A 57 -14.09 38.65 -28.78
CA TYR A 57 -13.06 38.62 -27.74
C TYR A 57 -12.31 37.28 -27.74
N PRO A 58 -11.00 37.24 -27.43
CA PRO A 58 -10.34 36.00 -27.15
C PRO A 58 -11.11 35.29 -26.05
N LEU A 59 -11.41 33.99 -26.23
CA LEU A 59 -11.94 33.15 -25.14
C LEU A 59 -11.02 33.39 -23.95
N ARG A 60 -11.55 34.02 -22.88
CA ARG A 60 -10.80 34.08 -21.65
C ARG A 60 -10.49 32.63 -21.26
N PRO A 61 -9.21 32.24 -21.08
CA PRO A 61 -8.93 31.06 -20.36
C PRO A 61 -9.73 31.23 -19.06
N GLN A 62 -10.66 30.30 -18.76
CA GLN A 62 -11.29 30.25 -17.45
C GLN A 62 -10.13 30.41 -16.47
N HIS A 63 -10.24 31.36 -15.57
CA HIS A 63 -9.24 31.59 -14.53
C HIS A 63 -9.01 30.22 -13.87
N ARG A 64 -7.99 29.50 -14.33
CA ARG A 64 -7.31 28.61 -13.41
C ARG A 64 -6.91 29.52 -12.25
N PRO A 65 -7.26 29.16 -11.00
CA PRO A 65 -6.67 29.85 -9.87
C PRO A 65 -5.18 29.97 -10.21
N GLN A 66 -4.67 31.18 -10.30
CA GLN A 66 -3.23 31.37 -10.32
C GLN A 66 -2.79 30.67 -9.02
N GLU A 67 -2.24 29.45 -9.16
CA GLU A 67 -1.34 28.96 -8.14
C GLU A 67 -0.38 30.13 -7.93
N LYS A 68 -0.54 30.78 -6.80
CA LYS A 68 0.50 31.65 -6.30
C LYS A 68 1.72 30.76 -6.32
N LEU A 69 2.64 31.02 -7.26
CA LEU A 69 4.00 30.54 -7.16
C LEU A 69 4.44 31.02 -5.77
N SER A 70 4.18 30.19 -4.77
CA SER A 70 4.83 30.35 -3.49
C SER A 70 6.31 30.19 -3.84
N LEU A 71 7.02 31.29 -3.84
CA LEU A 71 8.47 31.27 -3.74
C LEU A 71 8.70 30.31 -2.57
N SER A 72 9.05 29.07 -2.88
CA SER A 72 9.37 28.11 -1.83
C SER A 72 10.68 28.60 -1.22
N VAL A 73 10.54 29.39 -0.19
CA VAL A 73 11.67 29.67 0.70
C VAL A 73 12.20 28.29 1.11
N PRO A 74 13.50 28.01 0.94
CA PRO A 74 14.05 26.74 1.39
C PRO A 74 13.69 26.57 2.85
N GLN A 75 12.79 25.64 3.15
CA GLN A 75 12.36 25.38 4.51
C GLN A 75 13.46 24.57 5.21
N PRO A 76 13.85 24.89 6.45
CA PRO A 76 14.81 24.09 7.17
C PRO A 76 14.28 22.66 7.38
N PRO A 77 15.16 21.65 7.52
CA PRO A 77 14.74 20.25 7.70
C PRO A 77 13.76 20.05 8.85
N GLU A 78 13.89 20.83 9.92
CA GLU A 78 13.01 20.80 11.09
C GLU A 78 11.57 21.19 10.75
N TRP A 79 11.38 22.06 9.75
CA TRP A 79 10.05 22.47 9.32
C TRP A 79 9.30 21.31 8.64
N ALA A 80 9.97 20.51 7.81
CA ALA A 80 9.37 19.35 7.18
C ALA A 80 8.96 18.29 8.22
N PHE A 81 9.74 18.12 9.28
CA PHE A 81 9.38 17.25 10.40
C PHE A 81 8.17 17.80 11.17
N ALA A 82 8.14 19.09 11.49
CA ALA A 82 7.02 19.73 12.18
C ALA A 82 5.70 19.61 11.38
N GLU A 83 5.75 19.80 10.06
CA GLU A 83 4.58 19.61 9.18
C GLU A 83 4.16 18.14 9.08
N ALA A 84 5.11 17.22 8.97
CA ALA A 84 4.81 15.79 8.98
C ALA A 84 4.17 15.36 10.32
N LEU A 85 4.70 15.83 11.44
CA LEU A 85 4.15 15.56 12.76
C LEU A 85 2.74 16.15 12.91
N ARG A 86 2.53 17.38 12.45
CA ARG A 86 1.19 18.00 12.45
C ARG A 86 0.20 17.16 11.63
N TYR A 87 0.58 16.77 10.42
CA TYR A 87 -0.28 15.95 9.55
C TYR A 87 -0.57 14.58 10.20
N TYR A 88 0.43 13.95 10.78
CA TYR A 88 0.29 12.69 11.50
C TYR A 88 -0.74 12.81 12.64
N LEU A 89 -0.58 13.81 13.51
CA LEU A 89 -1.46 14.02 14.67
C LEU A 89 -2.88 14.44 14.27
N THR A 90 -3.04 15.23 13.20
CA THR A 90 -4.33 15.81 12.82
C THR A 90 -5.10 15.01 11.78
N VAL A 91 -4.46 14.14 11.02
CA VAL A 91 -5.09 13.41 9.91
C VAL A 91 -4.94 11.89 10.08
N ILE A 92 -3.72 11.41 10.37
CA ILE A 92 -3.47 9.97 10.41
C ILE A 92 -3.93 9.39 11.75
N LEU A 93 -3.56 10.02 12.87
CA LEU A 93 -3.83 9.52 14.21
C LEU A 93 -5.26 9.84 14.70
N GLN A 94 -6.06 10.57 13.93
CA GLN A 94 -7.45 10.84 14.34
C GLN A 94 -8.19 9.52 14.57
N PRO A 95 -8.88 9.36 15.72
CA PRO A 95 -9.70 8.17 15.94
C PRO A 95 -10.72 8.10 14.80
N ARG A 96 -10.63 7.04 14.01
CA ARG A 96 -11.69 6.72 13.07
C ARG A 96 -12.95 6.54 13.88
N THR A 97 -13.94 7.41 13.67
CA THR A 97 -15.26 7.35 14.31
C THR A 97 -15.97 6.10 13.81
N GLY A 98 -15.68 5.00 14.42
CA GLY A 98 -16.24 3.68 14.22
C GLY A 98 -15.51 2.82 15.23
N GLU A 99 -16.26 2.22 16.16
CA GLU A 99 -15.69 1.34 17.18
C GLU A 99 -14.76 0.31 16.51
N THR A 100 -13.45 0.58 16.58
CA THR A 100 -12.48 -0.47 16.29
C THR A 100 -12.77 -1.59 17.30
N PRO A 101 -13.02 -2.82 16.83
CA PRO A 101 -13.14 -3.92 17.76
C PRO A 101 -11.91 -3.89 18.65
N LYS A 102 -12.13 -3.71 19.96
CA LYS A 102 -11.06 -3.85 20.95
C LYS A 102 -10.68 -5.32 20.97
N VAL A 103 -9.80 -5.73 20.04
CA VAL A 103 -9.07 -6.98 20.25
C VAL A 103 -8.12 -6.66 21.39
N PRO A 104 -8.27 -7.25 22.57
CA PRO A 104 -7.30 -7.06 23.61
C PRO A 104 -5.97 -7.61 23.08
N ALA A 105 -5.02 -6.73 22.83
CA ALA A 105 -3.65 -7.17 22.93
C ALA A 105 -3.47 -7.69 24.36
N PRO A 106 -2.74 -8.78 24.59
CA PRO A 106 -2.40 -9.19 25.94
C PRO A 106 -1.91 -7.95 26.67
N GLU A 107 -2.57 -7.61 27.77
CA GLU A 107 -2.31 -6.37 28.50
C GLU A 107 -0.83 -6.17 28.85
N GLU A 108 -0.07 -7.26 28.95
CA GLU A 108 1.38 -7.23 29.18
C GLU A 108 2.18 -6.64 28.03
N HIS A 109 1.76 -6.84 26.77
CA HIS A 109 2.50 -6.34 25.61
C HIS A 109 2.17 -4.89 25.26
N MET A 110 0.95 -4.42 25.63
CA MET A 110 0.52 -3.04 25.36
C MET A 110 0.86 -2.05 26.48
N LYS A 111 1.11 -2.52 27.71
CA LYS A 111 1.46 -1.64 28.84
C LYS A 111 2.72 -0.80 28.62
N ASN A 112 3.62 -1.27 27.76
CA ASN A 112 4.89 -0.60 27.48
C ASN A 112 4.96 0.00 26.07
N TYR A 113 3.90 -0.09 25.26
CA TYR A 113 3.88 0.48 23.93
C TYR A 113 3.61 1.99 23.99
N ARG A 114 4.64 2.78 23.76
CA ARG A 114 4.54 4.22 23.60
C ARG A 114 4.95 4.59 22.18
N PRO A 115 4.00 4.85 21.27
CA PRO A 115 4.27 5.24 19.88
C PRO A 115 5.19 6.48 19.79
N ASP A 116 5.07 7.37 20.77
CA ASP A 116 5.82 8.62 20.90
C ASP A 116 7.32 8.44 21.19
N MET A 117 7.74 7.30 21.76
CA MET A 117 9.15 7.06 22.09
C MET A 117 10.06 6.91 20.85
N HIS A 118 9.52 6.54 19.70
CA HIS A 118 10.30 6.33 18.49
C HIS A 118 10.46 7.61 17.66
N ILE A 119 9.51 8.53 17.75
CA ILE A 119 9.53 9.82 17.06
C ILE A 119 10.54 10.79 17.72
N SER A 120 10.82 10.59 19.01
CA SER A 120 11.68 11.51 19.79
C SER A 120 13.18 11.41 19.47
N ARG A 121 13.61 10.43 18.66
CA ARG A 121 15.01 10.28 18.28
C ARG A 121 15.28 10.94 16.95
N GLN A 122 16.25 11.81 16.91
CA GLN A 122 16.69 12.53 15.72
C GLN A 122 17.00 11.60 14.54
N GLU A 123 17.39 10.37 14.84
CA GLU A 123 17.73 9.30 13.90
C GLU A 123 16.49 8.70 13.19
N SER A 124 15.31 8.76 13.80
CA SER A 124 14.07 8.25 13.22
C SER A 124 13.34 9.27 12.32
N ILE A 125 13.73 10.53 12.39
CA ILE A 125 13.09 11.63 11.65
C ILE A 125 12.98 11.36 10.14
N PRO A 126 14.04 10.90 9.44
CA PRO A 126 13.93 10.70 7.99
C PRO A 126 12.88 9.67 7.59
N SER A 127 12.84 8.53 8.29
CA SER A 127 11.84 7.49 8.02
C SER A 127 10.43 7.94 8.35
N PHE A 128 10.24 8.60 9.49
CA PHE A 128 8.94 9.15 9.89
C PHE A 128 8.40 10.14 8.86
N VAL A 129 9.22 11.11 8.43
CA VAL A 129 8.82 12.12 7.44
C VAL A 129 8.51 11.45 6.09
N MET A 130 9.32 10.48 5.68
CA MET A 130 9.11 9.70 4.46
C MET A 130 7.75 8.98 4.47
N LEU A 131 7.43 8.24 5.55
CA LEU A 131 6.17 7.53 5.71
C LEU A 131 4.97 8.47 5.69
N VAL A 132 5.03 9.58 6.42
CA VAL A 132 3.95 10.55 6.47
C VAL A 132 3.72 11.22 5.10
N ILE A 133 4.79 11.57 4.38
CA ILE A 133 4.66 12.15 3.02
C ILE A 133 4.05 11.12 2.07
N ASN A 134 4.48 9.85 2.15
CA ASN A 134 3.89 8.79 1.34
C ASN A 134 2.38 8.65 1.56
N THR A 135 1.96 8.63 2.83
CA THR A 135 0.53 8.60 3.19
C THR A 135 -0.21 9.83 2.68
N HIS A 136 0.41 11.02 2.77
CA HIS A 136 -0.19 12.25 2.25
C HIS A 136 -0.38 12.19 0.73
N ILE A 137 0.61 11.67 -0.01
CA ILE A 137 0.51 11.43 -1.46
C ILE A 137 -0.63 10.45 -1.75
N THR A 138 -0.77 9.37 -0.97
CA THR A 138 -1.85 8.38 -1.10
C THR A 138 -3.22 9.06 -0.93
N HIS A 139 -3.42 9.81 0.16
CA HIS A 139 -4.67 10.50 0.42
C HIS A 139 -5.06 11.49 -0.69
N ILE A 140 -4.09 12.29 -1.17
CA ILE A 140 -4.33 13.25 -2.24
C ILE A 140 -4.65 12.53 -3.55
N SER A 141 -3.92 11.47 -3.86
CA SER A 141 -4.13 10.69 -5.10
C SER A 141 -5.52 10.05 -5.12
N GLN A 142 -5.95 9.45 -4.01
CA GLN A 142 -7.29 8.87 -3.86
C GLN A 142 -8.39 9.93 -3.94
N ALA A 143 -8.26 11.04 -3.21
CA ALA A 143 -9.24 12.12 -3.21
C ALA A 143 -9.47 12.76 -4.58
N ASN A 144 -8.47 12.69 -5.46
CA ASN A 144 -8.53 13.26 -6.81
C ASN A 144 -8.62 12.19 -7.91
N SER A 145 -8.76 10.92 -7.55
CA SER A 145 -8.81 9.77 -8.48
C SER A 145 -7.61 9.76 -9.45
N VAL A 146 -6.43 10.11 -8.96
CA VAL A 146 -5.19 10.16 -9.72
C VAL A 146 -4.31 8.96 -9.33
N ARG A 147 -3.71 8.31 -10.31
CA ARG A 147 -2.81 7.19 -10.07
C ARG A 147 -1.60 7.64 -9.24
N LYS A 148 -1.28 6.88 -8.17
CA LYS A 148 -0.13 7.14 -7.29
C LYS A 148 1.19 6.71 -7.95
N VAL A 149 1.61 7.48 -8.95
CA VAL A 149 2.87 7.26 -9.68
C VAL A 149 3.62 8.59 -9.79
N PRO A 150 4.95 8.64 -9.55
CA PRO A 150 5.73 9.85 -9.73
C PRO A 150 5.54 10.44 -11.12
N GLY A 151 5.29 11.74 -11.21
CA GLY A 151 5.08 12.44 -12.47
C GLY A 151 3.67 12.35 -13.06
N SER A 152 2.78 11.49 -12.56
CA SER A 152 1.41 11.38 -13.05
C SER A 152 0.59 12.65 -12.85
N TRP A 153 0.88 13.42 -11.83
CA TRP A 153 0.19 14.67 -11.52
C TRP A 153 1.17 15.77 -11.09
N PRO A 154 1.37 16.82 -11.93
CA PRO A 154 2.35 17.89 -11.66
C PRO A 154 2.13 18.62 -10.32
N ALA A 155 0.89 18.72 -9.83
CA ALA A 155 0.57 19.44 -8.60
C ALA A 155 1.26 18.86 -7.36
N ILE A 156 1.53 17.53 -7.33
CA ILE A 156 2.17 16.86 -6.20
C ILE A 156 3.65 16.50 -6.44
N ASN A 157 4.24 16.95 -7.55
CA ASN A 157 5.64 16.65 -7.84
C ASN A 157 6.61 17.16 -6.75
N HIS A 158 6.24 18.20 -6.02
CA HIS A 158 7.03 18.69 -4.89
C HIS A 158 7.04 17.70 -3.72
N LEU A 159 5.92 17.01 -3.45
CA LEU A 159 5.82 15.96 -2.43
C LEU A 159 6.65 14.74 -2.83
N TRP A 160 6.60 14.33 -4.11
CA TRP A 160 7.45 13.25 -4.60
C TRP A 160 8.95 13.55 -4.46
N ARG A 161 9.38 14.78 -4.79
CA ARG A 161 10.78 15.19 -4.57
C ARG A 161 11.18 15.15 -3.10
N LEU A 162 10.30 15.62 -2.22
CA LEU A 162 10.52 15.60 -0.78
C LEU A 162 10.57 14.16 -0.26
N PHE A 163 9.66 13.31 -0.69
CA PHE A 163 9.62 11.89 -0.39
C PHE A 163 10.95 11.20 -0.75
N PHE A 164 11.41 11.30 -2.00
CA PHE A 164 12.66 10.66 -2.41
C PHE A 164 13.89 11.21 -1.67
N ASN A 165 13.90 12.49 -1.33
CA ASN A 165 14.97 13.07 -0.51
C ASN A 165 15.02 12.44 0.89
N TYR A 166 13.87 12.27 1.54
CA TYR A 166 13.82 11.63 2.86
C TYR A 166 14.05 10.12 2.80
N MET A 167 13.61 9.46 1.75
CA MET A 167 13.93 8.05 1.49
C MET A 167 15.46 7.84 1.36
N ALA A 168 16.14 8.68 0.59
CA ALA A 168 17.59 8.62 0.48
C ALA A 168 18.29 8.85 1.84
N LYS A 169 17.82 9.80 2.65
CA LYS A 169 18.32 10.02 4.01
C LYS A 169 18.07 8.83 4.93
N ALA A 170 16.89 8.21 4.84
CA ALA A 170 16.56 7.03 5.63
C ALA A 170 17.47 5.84 5.29
N ILE A 171 17.72 5.59 3.99
CA ILE A 171 18.66 4.56 3.53
C ILE A 171 20.10 4.86 3.99
N GLN A 172 20.57 6.08 3.83
CA GLN A 172 21.91 6.48 4.30
C GLN A 172 22.05 6.30 5.81
N HIS A 173 21.00 6.60 6.56
CA HIS A 173 20.99 6.41 8.00
C HIS A 173 21.02 4.92 8.37
N LEU A 174 20.17 4.09 7.75
CA LEU A 174 20.18 2.65 7.95
C LEU A 174 21.58 2.05 7.69
N ASN A 175 22.22 2.41 6.57
CA ASN A 175 23.56 1.92 6.23
C ASN A 175 24.60 2.31 7.29
N ARG A 176 24.50 3.51 7.86
CA ARG A 176 25.38 3.93 8.97
C ARG A 176 25.11 3.11 10.23
N CYS A 177 23.85 2.90 10.57
CA CYS A 177 23.46 2.12 11.75
C CYS A 177 23.92 0.65 11.65
N ILE A 178 23.84 0.03 10.47
CA ILE A 178 24.35 -1.32 10.22
C ILE A 178 25.87 -1.37 10.37
N ALA A 179 26.59 -0.32 9.92
CA ALA A 179 28.04 -0.26 10.00
C ALA A 179 28.58 0.08 11.39
N THR A 180 27.74 0.59 12.30
CA THR A 180 28.14 1.06 13.63
C THR A 180 27.35 0.29 14.67
N ASP A 181 27.60 -0.82 15.05
CA ASP A 181 27.02 -1.65 16.15
C ASP A 181 25.81 -1.03 16.92
N PHE A 182 24.89 -0.47 16.13
CA PHE A 182 23.66 0.16 16.64
C PHE A 182 22.70 -0.95 17.15
N PRO A 183 21.86 -0.71 18.16
CA PRO A 183 20.99 -1.75 18.69
C PRO A 183 20.13 -2.41 17.59
N PRO A 184 20.09 -3.76 17.51
CA PRO A 184 19.43 -4.53 16.46
C PRO A 184 18.02 -4.06 16.12
N ARG A 185 17.24 -3.73 17.14
CA ARG A 185 15.86 -3.27 17.00
C ARG A 185 15.69 -2.09 16.03
N TYR A 186 16.63 -1.13 16.01
CA TYR A 186 16.52 0.03 15.14
C TYR A 186 16.67 -0.33 13.68
N ASN A 187 17.63 -1.19 13.38
CA ASN A 187 17.90 -1.61 12.01
C ASN A 187 16.72 -2.40 11.44
N LEU A 188 16.13 -3.30 12.23
CA LEU A 188 14.95 -4.06 11.82
C LEU A 188 13.78 -3.14 11.48
N PHE A 189 13.51 -2.12 12.31
CA PHE A 189 12.43 -1.18 12.02
C PHE A 189 12.68 -0.33 10.77
N ARG A 190 13.90 0.12 10.55
CA ARG A 190 14.20 0.91 9.35
C ARG A 190 13.99 0.11 8.06
N ILE A 191 14.22 -1.19 8.10
CA ILE A 191 13.87 -2.05 6.96
C ILE A 191 12.35 -2.19 6.83
N VAL A 192 11.61 -2.32 7.93
CA VAL A 192 10.14 -2.35 7.89
C VAL A 192 9.56 -1.06 7.31
N ASP A 193 10.12 0.11 7.65
CA ASP A 193 9.71 1.38 7.05
C ASP A 193 9.88 1.38 5.52
N LEU A 194 11.03 0.89 5.03
CA LEU A 194 11.29 0.78 3.60
C LEU A 194 10.37 -0.26 2.94
N LEU A 195 10.18 -1.41 3.57
CA LEU A 195 9.27 -2.45 3.09
C LEU A 195 7.82 -1.93 3.00
N SER A 196 7.37 -1.18 4.00
CA SER A 196 6.03 -0.58 4.00
C SER A 196 5.82 0.35 2.80
N ILE A 197 6.84 1.13 2.43
CA ILE A 197 6.82 1.98 1.25
C ILE A 197 6.73 1.15 -0.03
N GLU A 198 7.54 0.11 -0.15
CA GLU A 198 7.55 -0.76 -1.33
C GLU A 198 6.20 -1.48 -1.53
N LEU A 199 5.58 -1.92 -0.44
CA LEU A 199 4.24 -2.54 -0.47
C LEU A 199 3.14 -1.56 -0.89
N ASP A 200 3.35 -0.26 -0.69
CA ASP A 200 2.41 0.80 -1.06
C ASP A 200 2.70 1.40 -2.46
N MET A 201 3.82 1.05 -3.08
CA MET A 201 4.18 1.48 -4.44
C MET A 201 3.66 0.49 -5.48
N ILE A 202 2.92 1.01 -6.46
CA ILE A 202 2.42 0.21 -7.58
C ILE A 202 3.61 -0.26 -8.43
N ASP A 203 3.60 -1.54 -8.82
CA ASP A 203 4.63 -2.19 -9.65
C ASP A 203 6.04 -2.26 -9.00
N SER A 204 6.16 -2.09 -7.68
CA SER A 204 7.44 -2.30 -7.01
C SER A 204 7.81 -3.79 -6.93
N THR A 205 9.06 -4.09 -7.25
CA THR A 205 9.66 -5.43 -7.16
C THR A 205 10.73 -5.53 -6.07
N PHE A 206 11.04 -4.43 -5.37
CA PHE A 206 12.13 -4.39 -4.38
C PHE A 206 11.74 -4.92 -3.01
N TRP A 207 10.45 -5.20 -2.76
CA TRP A 207 9.98 -5.71 -1.48
C TRP A 207 10.69 -6.99 -1.04
N GLN A 208 11.04 -7.89 -1.98
CA GLN A 208 11.81 -9.10 -1.67
C GLN A 208 13.21 -8.78 -1.15
N ALA A 209 13.89 -7.79 -1.72
CA ALA A 209 15.23 -7.40 -1.27
C ALA A 209 15.19 -6.89 0.19
N HIS A 210 14.16 -6.14 0.56
CA HIS A 210 13.97 -5.69 1.94
C HIS A 210 13.63 -6.84 2.88
N CYS A 211 12.79 -7.79 2.46
CA CYS A 211 12.53 -9.00 3.24
C CYS A 211 13.81 -9.83 3.46
N ARG A 212 14.60 -10.10 2.40
CA ARG A 212 15.87 -10.82 2.50
C ARG A 212 16.86 -10.09 3.41
N GLY A 213 16.98 -8.77 3.26
CA GLY A 213 17.83 -7.95 4.14
C GLY A 213 17.41 -8.00 5.60
N PHE A 214 16.10 -7.99 5.87
CA PHE A 214 15.55 -8.15 7.21
C PHE A 214 15.90 -9.53 7.79
N LEU A 215 15.66 -10.61 7.05
CA LEU A 215 15.92 -11.98 7.49
C LEU A 215 17.42 -12.19 7.75
N ALA A 216 18.28 -11.66 6.88
CA ALA A 216 19.73 -11.70 7.10
C ALA A 216 20.16 -10.98 8.39
N LEU A 217 19.56 -9.84 8.71
CA LEU A 217 19.82 -9.15 9.97
C LEU A 217 19.31 -9.94 11.19
N VAL A 218 18.15 -10.59 11.08
CA VAL A 218 17.64 -11.48 12.14
C VAL A 218 18.66 -12.58 12.44
N GLU A 219 19.25 -13.20 11.42
CA GLU A 219 20.30 -14.22 11.61
C GLU A 219 21.56 -13.63 12.25
N VAL A 220 22.03 -12.47 11.78
CA VAL A 220 23.20 -11.77 12.38
C VAL A 220 22.98 -11.46 13.86
N TYR A 221 21.73 -11.19 14.25
CA TYR A 221 21.38 -10.89 15.63
C TYR A 221 21.12 -12.13 16.50
N GLY A 222 21.42 -13.32 16.00
CA GLY A 222 21.30 -14.60 16.73
C GLY A 222 19.96 -15.30 16.56
N GLY A 223 19.25 -14.98 15.47
CA GLY A 223 17.99 -15.61 15.10
C GLY A 223 16.76 -15.06 15.83
N VAL A 224 15.61 -15.62 15.52
CA VAL A 224 14.29 -15.19 16.04
C VAL A 224 14.27 -15.19 17.57
N ASP A 225 14.82 -16.21 18.20
CA ASP A 225 14.87 -16.33 19.66
C ASP A 225 15.60 -15.18 20.33
N ALA A 226 16.76 -14.81 19.80
CA ALA A 226 17.56 -13.72 20.33
C ALA A 226 16.85 -12.38 20.15
N VAL A 227 16.26 -12.16 18.96
CA VAL A 227 15.49 -10.95 18.66
C VAL A 227 14.29 -10.81 19.61
N ILE A 228 13.51 -11.86 19.83
CA ILE A 228 12.37 -11.84 20.74
C ILE A 228 12.81 -11.64 22.21
N LYS A 229 13.86 -12.31 22.65
CA LYS A 229 14.38 -12.21 24.03
C LYS A 229 15.07 -10.87 24.32
N SER A 230 15.66 -10.24 23.33
CA SER A 230 16.31 -8.92 23.48
C SER A 230 15.31 -7.78 23.69
N ALA A 231 14.03 -8.09 23.54
CA ALA A 231 12.96 -7.11 23.57
C ALA A 231 12.41 -6.92 24.99
N ASN A 232 13.00 -5.99 25.73
CA ASN A 232 12.28 -5.32 26.83
C ASN A 232 11.10 -4.46 26.32
N ASN A 233 10.81 -4.50 25.01
CA ASN A 233 9.81 -3.73 24.29
C ASN A 233 9.22 -4.63 23.18
N PRO A 234 7.89 -4.64 22.95
CA PRO A 234 7.21 -5.48 21.95
C PRO A 234 7.62 -5.19 20.50
N SER A 235 8.29 -4.08 20.28
CA SER A 235 8.65 -3.56 18.95
C SER A 235 9.29 -4.59 17.99
N PRO A 236 10.38 -5.32 18.31
CA PRO A 236 10.99 -6.26 17.35
C PRO A 236 10.07 -7.41 16.95
N VAL A 237 9.15 -7.81 17.84
CA VAL A 237 8.14 -8.83 17.53
C VAL A 237 7.17 -8.34 16.46
N LEU A 238 6.74 -7.07 16.55
CA LEU A 238 5.89 -6.45 15.52
C LEU A 238 6.60 -6.35 14.17
N ALA A 239 7.90 -6.04 14.14
CA ALA A 239 8.69 -6.04 12.93
C ALA A 239 8.77 -7.45 12.31
N LEU A 240 9.02 -8.49 13.12
CA LEU A 240 8.98 -9.89 12.68
C LEU A 240 7.60 -10.24 12.12
N GLN A 241 6.52 -9.92 12.83
CA GLN A 241 5.15 -10.19 12.40
C GLN A 241 4.86 -9.53 11.05
N PHE A 242 5.23 -8.27 10.89
CA PHE A 242 5.04 -7.53 9.64
C PHE A 242 5.74 -8.22 8.48
N VAL A 243 7.04 -8.50 8.61
CA VAL A 243 7.84 -9.09 7.52
C VAL A 243 7.40 -10.51 7.21
N PHE A 244 7.13 -11.33 8.22
CA PHE A 244 6.68 -12.71 8.02
C PHE A 244 5.31 -12.76 7.36
N MET A 245 4.35 -11.96 7.81
CA MET A 245 3.02 -11.91 7.20
C MET A 245 3.10 -11.48 5.74
N HIS A 246 3.74 -10.33 5.46
CA HIS A 246 3.81 -9.82 4.09
C HIS A 246 4.66 -10.72 3.19
N GLY A 247 5.83 -11.17 3.66
CA GLY A 247 6.71 -12.00 2.85
C GLY A 247 6.10 -13.37 2.52
N LEU A 248 5.53 -14.06 3.50
CA LEU A 248 4.94 -15.39 3.32
C LEU A 248 3.65 -15.32 2.47
N ILE A 249 2.80 -14.31 2.66
CA ILE A 249 1.60 -14.16 1.83
C ILE A 249 1.95 -13.73 0.41
N ASN A 250 2.91 -12.83 0.21
CA ASN A 250 3.34 -12.45 -1.13
C ASN A 250 4.08 -13.59 -1.84
N ASN A 251 4.77 -14.50 -1.12
CA ASN A 251 5.30 -15.72 -1.72
C ASN A 251 4.21 -16.60 -2.35
N THR A 252 2.98 -16.58 -1.83
CA THR A 252 1.88 -17.33 -2.45
C THR A 252 1.60 -16.87 -3.88
N ALA A 253 1.78 -15.60 -4.18
CA ALA A 253 1.56 -14.95 -5.46
C ALA A 253 2.86 -14.64 -6.22
N SER A 254 3.97 -15.26 -5.83
CA SER A 254 5.25 -15.22 -6.55
C SER A 254 5.43 -16.50 -7.36
N PRO A 255 6.09 -16.43 -8.55
CA PRO A 255 6.50 -17.62 -9.29
C PRO A 255 7.30 -18.59 -8.41
N VAL A 256 7.19 -19.88 -8.64
CA VAL A 256 7.88 -20.90 -7.82
C VAL A 256 9.38 -20.74 -7.78
N ASP A 257 10.00 -20.23 -8.83
CA ASP A 257 11.44 -19.97 -8.97
C ASP A 257 11.87 -18.59 -8.45
N ASP A 258 10.92 -17.73 -8.05
CA ASP A 258 11.20 -16.37 -7.57
C ASP A 258 10.56 -16.09 -6.19
N GLN A 259 10.56 -17.09 -5.32
CA GLN A 259 10.13 -16.95 -3.93
C GLN A 259 11.30 -16.55 -3.01
N ILE A 260 10.97 -16.02 -1.84
CA ILE A 260 11.94 -15.79 -0.77
C ILE A 260 12.14 -17.12 -0.05
N SER A 261 13.11 -17.91 -0.49
CA SER A 261 13.43 -19.23 0.07
C SER A 261 14.02 -19.17 1.48
N GLU A 262 14.54 -18.03 1.89
CA GLU A 262 15.06 -17.81 3.25
C GLU A 262 14.02 -18.06 4.34
N PHE A 263 12.72 -17.92 4.02
CA PHE A 263 11.65 -18.29 4.94
C PHE A 263 11.58 -19.79 5.23
N ASP A 264 12.14 -20.66 4.39
CA ASP A 264 12.13 -22.10 4.60
C ASP A 264 13.08 -22.55 5.72
N ASN A 265 14.04 -21.70 6.09
CA ASN A 265 14.93 -21.92 7.23
C ASN A 265 14.22 -21.84 8.58
N PHE A 266 13.02 -21.24 8.64
CA PHE A 266 12.29 -21.08 9.89
C PHE A 266 11.40 -22.29 10.16
N LYS A 267 11.48 -22.78 11.40
CA LYS A 267 10.63 -23.87 11.89
C LYS A 267 9.18 -23.39 11.99
N GLU A 268 8.25 -24.30 11.85
CA GLU A 268 6.82 -23.99 11.99
C GLU A 268 6.48 -23.40 13.37
N ALA A 269 7.13 -23.90 14.42
CA ALA A 269 6.98 -23.37 15.78
C ALA A 269 7.39 -21.89 15.88
N ASP A 270 8.42 -21.46 15.13
CA ASP A 270 8.85 -20.07 15.08
C ASP A 270 7.83 -19.22 14.31
N ILE A 271 7.32 -19.73 13.19
CA ILE A 271 6.27 -19.06 12.42
C ILE A 271 5.02 -18.84 13.28
N LEU A 272 4.56 -19.88 14.00
CA LEU A 272 3.40 -19.78 14.89
C LEU A 272 3.64 -18.84 16.08
N ARG A 273 4.86 -18.77 16.57
CA ARG A 273 5.23 -17.86 17.67
C ARG A 273 5.30 -16.40 17.20
N ILE A 274 5.78 -16.17 15.98
CA ILE A 274 5.82 -14.83 15.36
C ILE A 274 4.42 -14.40 14.97
N TYR A 275 3.76 -15.22 14.16
CA TYR A 275 2.38 -15.02 13.74
C TYR A 275 1.44 -15.59 14.81
N CYS A 276 1.24 -14.86 15.87
CA CYS A 276 0.21 -15.18 16.84
C CYS A 276 -1.13 -14.56 16.40
N ASP A 277 -2.25 -15.10 16.91
CA ASP A 277 -3.59 -14.59 16.58
C ASP A 277 -3.82 -13.12 16.98
N MET A 278 -2.88 -12.52 17.67
CA MET A 278 -2.85 -11.06 17.94
C MET A 278 -2.71 -10.20 16.67
N TYR A 279 -2.10 -10.74 15.60
CA TYR A 279 -1.98 -10.06 14.32
C TYR A 279 -3.29 -10.04 13.52
N PHE A 280 -4.33 -10.63 14.08
CA PHE A 280 -5.64 -10.78 13.48
C PHE A 280 -6.27 -9.45 13.02
N ARG A 281 -5.92 -8.33 13.63
CA ARG A 281 -6.41 -7.00 13.19
C ARG A 281 -5.88 -6.60 11.82
N VAL A 282 -4.65 -6.97 11.51
CA VAL A 282 -3.97 -6.60 10.27
C VAL A 282 -4.24 -7.63 9.19
N PHE A 283 -4.16 -8.91 9.57
CA PHE A 283 -4.44 -10.03 8.67
C PHE A 283 -5.33 -11.04 9.41
N PRO A 284 -6.66 -11.02 9.18
CA PRO A 284 -7.63 -11.75 9.99
C PRO A 284 -7.68 -13.26 9.66
N CYS A 285 -6.51 -13.87 9.56
CA CYS A 285 -6.33 -15.30 9.34
C CYS A 285 -6.00 -16.00 10.67
N PRO A 286 -6.70 -17.05 11.07
CA PRO A 286 -6.28 -17.90 12.19
C PRO A 286 -4.85 -18.42 11.95
N SER A 287 -4.02 -18.40 13.01
CA SER A 287 -2.60 -18.80 12.92
C SER A 287 -2.41 -20.21 12.37
N PHE A 288 -3.31 -21.10 12.69
CA PHE A 288 -3.33 -22.47 12.17
C PHE A 288 -3.54 -22.51 10.64
N LEU A 289 -4.48 -21.74 10.11
CA LEU A 289 -4.71 -21.63 8.67
C LEU A 289 -3.58 -20.89 7.96
N PHE A 290 -3.00 -19.89 8.62
CA PHE A 290 -1.80 -19.21 8.12
C PHE A 290 -0.64 -20.21 7.92
N LEU A 291 -0.40 -21.08 8.90
CA LEU A 291 0.61 -22.13 8.75
C LEU A 291 0.26 -23.10 7.61
N ALA A 292 -1.00 -23.49 7.46
CA ALA A 292 -1.42 -24.34 6.34
C ALA A 292 -1.16 -23.68 4.98
N ILE A 293 -1.41 -22.36 4.85
CA ILE A 293 -1.09 -21.60 3.64
C ILE A 293 0.42 -21.65 3.33
N VAL A 294 1.25 -21.45 4.35
CA VAL A 294 2.73 -21.55 4.22
C VAL A 294 3.14 -22.95 3.76
N ARG A 295 2.61 -24.00 4.38
CA ARG A 295 2.88 -25.40 4.02
C ARG A 295 2.46 -25.71 2.57
N ILE A 296 1.29 -25.25 2.13
CA ILE A 296 0.82 -25.41 0.74
C ILE A 296 1.78 -24.71 -0.22
N THR A 297 2.23 -23.49 0.12
CA THR A 297 3.19 -22.74 -0.71
C THR A 297 4.53 -23.46 -0.82
N ARG A 298 5.07 -24.00 0.29
CA ARG A 298 6.27 -24.82 0.29
C ARG A 298 6.09 -26.11 -0.52
N LEU A 299 4.95 -26.76 -0.37
CA LEU A 299 4.61 -27.97 -1.13
C LEU A 299 4.57 -27.71 -2.64
N ARG A 300 4.06 -26.53 -3.07
CA ARG A 300 4.08 -26.09 -4.46
C ARG A 300 5.51 -25.98 -5.02
N VAL A 301 6.44 -25.40 -4.27
CA VAL A 301 7.85 -25.30 -4.65
C VAL A 301 8.52 -26.67 -4.70
N LEU A 302 8.28 -27.52 -3.69
CA LEU A 302 8.82 -28.87 -3.65
C LEU A 302 8.32 -29.74 -4.81
N ALA A 303 7.04 -29.61 -5.18
CA ALA A 303 6.48 -30.32 -6.31
C ALA A 303 7.10 -29.90 -7.64
N ALA A 304 7.43 -28.62 -7.81
CA ALA A 304 8.11 -28.12 -9.00
C ALA A 304 9.57 -28.59 -9.11
N THR A 305 10.25 -28.78 -7.97
CA THR A 305 11.66 -29.17 -7.91
C THR A 305 11.88 -30.69 -7.92
N LEU A 306 11.06 -31.43 -7.17
CA LEU A 306 11.24 -32.90 -6.96
C LEU A 306 10.28 -33.73 -7.84
N GLY A 307 9.33 -33.09 -8.50
CA GLY A 307 8.23 -33.77 -9.18
C GLY A 307 7.06 -34.06 -8.24
N SER A 308 5.86 -34.02 -8.79
CA SER A 308 4.62 -34.15 -8.01
C SER A 308 4.25 -35.59 -7.62
N GLU A 309 4.93 -36.59 -8.16
CA GLU A 309 4.60 -38.02 -7.98
C GLU A 309 5.21 -38.65 -6.72
N SER A 310 5.95 -37.87 -5.90
CA SER A 310 6.56 -38.38 -4.66
C SER A 310 5.50 -38.78 -3.64
N PRO A 311 5.55 -40.03 -3.10
CA PRO A 311 4.64 -40.50 -2.03
C PRO A 311 4.74 -39.63 -0.78
N GLU A 312 5.94 -39.10 -0.48
CA GLU A 312 6.19 -38.23 0.65
C GLU A 312 5.41 -36.93 0.51
N LEU A 313 5.44 -36.30 -0.68
CA LEU A 313 4.70 -35.06 -0.94
C LEU A 313 3.19 -35.30 -0.91
N LEU A 314 2.72 -36.46 -1.37
CA LEU A 314 1.31 -36.82 -1.27
C LEU A 314 0.89 -37.04 0.20
N SER A 315 1.72 -37.64 1.02
CA SER A 315 1.49 -37.77 2.47
C SER A 315 1.41 -36.41 3.15
N VAL A 316 2.30 -35.50 2.81
CA VAL A 316 2.28 -34.11 3.32
C VAL A 316 1.00 -33.39 2.88
N ALA A 317 0.62 -33.47 1.59
CA ALA A 317 -0.59 -32.86 1.08
C ALA A 317 -1.85 -33.39 1.83
N LYS A 318 -1.91 -34.71 2.07
CA LYS A 318 -2.99 -35.32 2.80
C LYS A 318 -3.05 -34.83 4.25
N HIS A 319 -1.90 -34.75 4.93
CA HIS A 319 -1.83 -34.26 6.30
C HIS A 319 -2.33 -32.81 6.42
N ILE A 320 -1.84 -31.92 5.55
CA ILE A 320 -2.31 -30.52 5.51
C ILE A 320 -3.81 -30.46 5.26
N SER A 321 -4.31 -31.26 4.30
CA SER A 321 -5.74 -31.32 4.00
C SER A 321 -6.56 -31.76 5.21
N ASP A 322 -6.14 -32.85 5.90
CA ASP A 322 -6.83 -33.37 7.08
C ASP A 322 -6.94 -32.28 8.15
N GLU A 323 -5.84 -31.62 8.48
CA GLU A 323 -5.80 -30.52 9.45
C GLU A 323 -6.72 -29.35 9.07
N VAL A 324 -6.71 -28.90 7.79
CA VAL A 324 -7.57 -27.80 7.34
C VAL A 324 -9.04 -28.16 7.42
N TYR A 325 -9.41 -29.41 7.10
CA TYR A 325 -10.81 -29.86 7.22
C TYR A 325 -11.26 -30.02 8.67
N GLU A 326 -10.39 -30.47 9.56
CA GLU A 326 -10.63 -30.58 11.01
C GLU A 326 -10.75 -29.23 11.70
N PHE A 327 -10.16 -28.18 11.14
CA PHE A 327 -10.28 -26.83 11.68
C PHE A 327 -11.74 -26.38 11.73
N MET A 328 -12.23 -26.08 12.93
CA MET A 328 -13.60 -25.64 13.18
C MET A 328 -13.63 -24.15 13.52
N PRO A 329 -14.07 -23.27 12.58
CA PRO A 329 -14.14 -21.83 12.82
C PRO A 329 -14.89 -21.42 14.08
N ASP A 330 -16.00 -22.10 14.35
CA ASP A 330 -16.87 -21.80 15.51
C ASP A 330 -16.17 -22.16 16.84
N ARG A 331 -15.52 -23.32 16.92
CA ARG A 331 -14.71 -23.72 18.09
C ARG A 331 -13.49 -22.84 18.30
N TRP A 332 -12.84 -22.42 17.21
CA TRP A 332 -11.70 -21.53 17.29
C TRP A 332 -12.08 -20.21 17.95
N THR A 333 -13.22 -19.60 17.60
CA THR A 333 -13.73 -18.38 18.23
C THR A 333 -14.06 -18.56 19.72
N GLU A 334 -14.58 -19.70 20.13
CA GLU A 334 -14.88 -20.00 21.53
C GLU A 334 -13.62 -20.09 22.40
N THR A 335 -12.49 -20.50 21.83
CA THR A 335 -11.21 -20.65 22.53
C THR A 335 -10.64 -19.28 22.96
N TYR A 336 -10.86 -18.27 22.16
CA TYR A 336 -10.50 -16.89 22.48
C TYR A 336 -11.62 -16.27 23.33
N LYS A 337 -11.65 -16.48 24.62
CA LYS A 337 -12.62 -15.92 25.61
C LYS A 337 -12.74 -14.38 25.61
N LEU A 338 -12.65 -13.75 24.46
CA LEU A 338 -12.67 -12.32 24.28
C LEU A 338 -14.06 -11.88 23.88
N PRO A 339 -14.50 -10.66 24.22
CA PRO A 339 -15.72 -10.07 23.73
C PRO A 339 -15.53 -9.71 22.24
N PHE A 340 -15.33 -10.73 21.42
CA PHE A 340 -15.27 -10.56 19.98
C PHE A 340 -16.68 -10.30 19.45
N ASP A 341 -16.75 -9.35 18.50
CA ASP A 341 -17.91 -9.27 17.61
C ASP A 341 -18.15 -10.69 17.04
N PRO A 342 -19.38 -11.26 17.16
CA PRO A 342 -19.72 -12.54 16.56
C PRO A 342 -19.38 -12.66 15.07
N LYS A 343 -19.09 -11.57 14.41
CA LYS A 343 -18.68 -11.51 13.01
C LYS A 343 -17.25 -12.02 12.75
N ILE A 344 -16.42 -12.16 13.78
CA ILE A 344 -15.02 -12.64 13.62
C ILE A 344 -14.95 -14.09 13.12
N TYR A 345 -15.91 -14.94 13.50
CA TYR A 345 -15.97 -16.29 12.94
C TYR A 345 -16.14 -16.29 11.40
N THR A 346 -16.69 -15.20 10.84
CA THR A 346 -16.82 -15.06 9.39
C THR A 346 -15.46 -15.02 8.69
N PHE A 347 -14.47 -14.35 9.29
CA PHE A 347 -13.10 -14.34 8.76
C PHE A 347 -12.44 -15.71 8.81
N ALA A 348 -12.60 -16.44 9.90
CA ALA A 348 -12.09 -17.80 9.97
C ALA A 348 -12.70 -18.72 8.90
N ARG A 349 -13.97 -18.54 8.57
CA ARG A 349 -14.63 -19.24 7.45
C ARG A 349 -14.09 -18.78 6.09
N VAL A 350 -13.89 -17.48 5.89
CA VAL A 350 -13.26 -16.94 4.68
C VAL A 350 -11.90 -17.59 4.49
N PHE A 351 -11.02 -17.55 5.48
CA PHE A 351 -9.67 -18.10 5.35
C PHE A 351 -9.65 -19.62 5.22
N LYS A 352 -10.56 -20.35 5.86
CA LYS A 352 -10.67 -21.81 5.65
C LYS A 352 -11.01 -22.13 4.18
N ALA A 353 -12.05 -21.50 3.64
CA ALA A 353 -12.46 -21.71 2.24
C ALA A 353 -11.34 -21.25 1.27
N THR A 354 -10.69 -20.12 1.55
CA THR A 354 -9.58 -19.62 0.74
C THR A 354 -8.39 -20.57 0.74
N THR A 355 -8.02 -21.15 1.89
CA THR A 355 -6.91 -22.10 1.99
C THR A 355 -7.15 -23.35 1.16
N ILE A 356 -8.37 -23.91 1.20
CA ILE A 356 -8.75 -25.07 0.40
C ILE A 356 -8.71 -24.71 -1.09
N LEU A 357 -9.32 -23.59 -1.45
CA LEU A 357 -9.39 -23.15 -2.85
C LEU A 357 -8.00 -22.81 -3.41
N TYR A 358 -7.12 -22.21 -2.59
CA TYR A 358 -5.72 -21.98 -2.94
C TYR A 358 -4.98 -23.29 -3.24
N ALA A 359 -5.14 -24.32 -2.41
CA ALA A 359 -4.56 -25.63 -2.67
C ALA A 359 -5.04 -26.24 -3.99
N LEU A 360 -6.36 -26.16 -4.27
CA LEU A 360 -6.97 -26.67 -5.50
C LEU A 360 -6.48 -25.94 -6.77
N LEU A 361 -6.11 -24.66 -6.66
CA LEU A 361 -5.66 -23.83 -7.78
C LEU A 361 -4.16 -23.87 -8.02
N SER A 362 -3.36 -24.03 -6.96
CA SER A 362 -1.91 -23.86 -6.99
C SER A 362 -1.09 -25.14 -6.96
N LEU A 363 -1.68 -26.24 -6.48
CA LEU A 363 -0.98 -27.52 -6.45
C LEU A 363 -1.21 -28.35 -7.74
N PRO A 364 -0.25 -29.18 -8.15
CA PRO A 364 -0.46 -30.22 -9.15
C PRO A 364 -1.65 -31.12 -8.79
N GLN A 365 -2.34 -31.66 -9.80
CA GLN A 365 -3.60 -32.38 -9.63
C GLN A 365 -3.57 -33.51 -8.59
N ASN A 366 -2.51 -34.32 -8.57
CA ASN A 366 -2.34 -35.42 -7.60
C ASN A 366 -2.20 -34.90 -6.16
N LEU A 367 -1.47 -33.79 -5.95
CA LEU A 367 -1.30 -33.16 -4.62
C LEU A 367 -2.53 -32.33 -4.21
N ALA A 368 -3.32 -31.85 -5.15
CA ALA A 368 -4.60 -31.17 -4.89
C ALA A 368 -5.73 -32.19 -4.54
N GLN A 369 -5.60 -33.46 -4.96
CA GLN A 369 -6.62 -34.51 -4.75
C GLN A 369 -7.07 -34.67 -3.29
N PRO A 370 -6.20 -34.63 -2.27
CA PRO A 370 -6.65 -34.69 -0.86
C PRO A 370 -7.59 -33.56 -0.45
N PHE A 371 -7.54 -32.42 -1.12
CA PHE A 371 -8.42 -31.26 -0.89
C PHE A 371 -9.77 -31.37 -1.66
N CYS A 372 -9.91 -32.38 -2.56
CA CYS A 372 -11.14 -32.66 -3.31
C CYS A 372 -12.09 -33.57 -2.53
N ARG A 373 -12.51 -33.17 -1.31
CA ARG A 373 -13.42 -33.96 -0.50
C ARG A 373 -14.87 -33.70 -0.91
N ALA A 374 -15.39 -34.55 -1.80
CA ALA A 374 -16.75 -34.45 -2.36
C ALA A 374 -17.85 -34.43 -1.28
N GLU A 375 -17.63 -35.13 -0.16
CA GLU A 375 -18.54 -35.14 0.99
C GLU A 375 -18.79 -33.76 1.58
N PHE A 376 -17.74 -32.90 1.61
CA PHE A 376 -17.86 -31.52 2.08
C PHE A 376 -18.42 -30.59 0.99
N ALA A 377 -18.32 -30.97 -0.25
CA ALA A 377 -18.86 -30.23 -1.39
C ALA A 377 -20.29 -30.66 -1.77
N ASN A 378 -20.93 -31.55 -0.99
CA ASN A 378 -22.26 -32.08 -1.25
C ASN A 378 -22.40 -32.66 -2.67
N GLY A 379 -21.36 -33.37 -3.15
CA GLY A 379 -21.34 -34.00 -4.46
C GLY A 379 -21.08 -33.04 -5.64
N ARG A 380 -20.87 -31.74 -5.41
CA ARG A 380 -20.47 -30.78 -6.44
C ARG A 380 -18.95 -30.83 -6.67
N ASP A 381 -18.49 -30.24 -7.79
CA ASP A 381 -17.06 -29.97 -7.97
C ASP A 381 -16.53 -29.17 -6.75
N PRO A 382 -15.51 -29.67 -6.01
CA PRO A 382 -14.99 -29.00 -4.82
C PRO A 382 -14.52 -27.58 -5.12
N ARG A 383 -13.93 -27.30 -6.28
CA ARG A 383 -13.50 -25.96 -6.66
C ARG A 383 -14.70 -25.01 -6.76
N LEU A 384 -15.75 -25.40 -7.45
CA LEU A 384 -16.96 -24.59 -7.59
C LEU A 384 -17.68 -24.41 -6.24
N HIS A 385 -17.72 -25.47 -5.43
CA HIS A 385 -18.30 -25.39 -4.09
C HIS A 385 -17.58 -24.35 -3.22
N TYR A 386 -16.23 -24.44 -3.10
CA TYR A 386 -15.45 -23.53 -2.25
C TYR A 386 -15.38 -22.11 -2.82
N ARG A 387 -15.49 -21.93 -4.13
CA ARG A 387 -15.70 -20.61 -4.77
C ARG A 387 -16.99 -19.95 -4.24
N ASP A 388 -18.11 -20.68 -4.25
CA ASP A 388 -19.40 -20.16 -3.79
C ASP A 388 -19.40 -19.90 -2.26
N VAL A 389 -18.80 -20.81 -1.49
CA VAL A 389 -18.63 -20.64 -0.04
C VAL A 389 -17.79 -19.39 0.26
N LEU A 390 -16.68 -19.19 -0.46
CA LEU A 390 -15.81 -18.05 -0.28
C LEU A 390 -16.49 -16.74 -0.65
N ALA A 391 -17.15 -16.68 -1.82
CA ALA A 391 -17.88 -15.49 -2.26
C ALA A 391 -18.98 -15.10 -1.26
N THR A 392 -19.74 -16.08 -0.76
CA THR A 392 -20.76 -15.85 0.27
C THR A 392 -20.16 -15.36 1.58
N ALA A 393 -19.03 -15.94 2.01
CA ALA A 393 -18.37 -15.54 3.24
C ALA A 393 -17.77 -14.12 3.14
N ILE A 394 -17.17 -13.77 2.00
CA ILE A 394 -16.65 -12.40 1.75
C ILE A 394 -17.81 -11.40 1.76
N THR A 395 -18.94 -11.69 1.12
CA THR A 395 -20.12 -10.82 1.16
C THR A 395 -20.58 -10.54 2.59
N LYS A 396 -20.57 -11.55 3.46
CA LYS A 396 -20.89 -11.38 4.88
C LYS A 396 -19.81 -10.56 5.61
N ALA A 397 -18.54 -10.83 5.33
CA ALA A 397 -17.42 -10.12 5.93
C ALA A 397 -17.37 -8.64 5.51
N SER A 398 -17.77 -8.29 4.30
CA SER A 398 -17.80 -6.91 3.79
C SER A 398 -18.77 -6.00 4.55
N THR A 399 -19.77 -6.56 5.26
CA THR A 399 -20.65 -5.79 6.13
C THR A 399 -20.00 -5.39 7.46
N VAL A 400 -18.80 -5.91 7.74
CA VAL A 400 -18.01 -5.58 8.93
C VAL A 400 -17.03 -4.48 8.55
N GLN A 401 -17.17 -3.30 9.14
CA GLN A 401 -16.40 -2.10 8.81
C GLN A 401 -14.86 -2.30 8.81
N PHE A 402 -14.38 -3.27 9.58
CA PHE A 402 -12.95 -3.61 9.73
C PHE A 402 -12.46 -4.68 8.75
N GLY A 403 -13.37 -5.45 8.13
CA GLY A 403 -13.03 -6.74 7.52
C GLY A 403 -12.35 -6.68 6.17
N MET A 404 -12.57 -5.63 5.39
CA MET A 404 -12.13 -5.62 4.00
C MET A 404 -10.62 -5.45 3.83
N ALA A 405 -9.94 -4.74 4.72
CA ALA A 405 -8.50 -4.49 4.59
C ALA A 405 -7.64 -5.77 4.50
N GLY A 406 -8.02 -6.83 5.24
CA GLY A 406 -7.34 -8.13 5.21
C GLY A 406 -7.81 -9.10 4.13
N MET A 407 -8.74 -8.68 3.24
CA MET A 407 -9.37 -9.58 2.26
C MET A 407 -8.66 -9.62 0.90
N CYS A 408 -7.58 -8.89 0.69
CA CYS A 408 -6.92 -8.82 -0.61
C CYS A 408 -6.48 -10.21 -1.10
N TRP A 409 -5.79 -10.98 -0.26
CA TRP A 409 -5.38 -12.33 -0.61
C TRP A 409 -6.58 -13.28 -0.84
N PRO A 410 -7.62 -13.36 0.01
CA PRO A 410 -8.86 -14.07 -0.31
C PRO A 410 -9.48 -13.67 -1.64
N LEU A 411 -9.50 -12.38 -1.98
CA LEU A 411 -10.02 -11.89 -3.26
C LEU A 411 -9.13 -12.28 -4.45
N ALA A 412 -7.80 -12.36 -4.26
CA ALA A 412 -6.91 -12.90 -5.28
C ALA A 412 -7.22 -14.37 -5.58
N VAL A 413 -7.40 -15.20 -4.56
CA VAL A 413 -7.75 -16.62 -4.71
C VAL A 413 -9.14 -16.79 -5.36
N LEU A 414 -10.13 -16.01 -4.90
CA LEU A 414 -11.45 -16.01 -5.52
C LEU A 414 -11.37 -15.58 -6.99
N GLY A 415 -10.64 -14.49 -7.29
CA GLY A 415 -10.46 -13.97 -8.64
C GLY A 415 -9.83 -14.99 -9.60
N VAL A 416 -8.76 -15.68 -9.16
CA VAL A 416 -8.17 -16.75 -9.98
C VAL A 416 -9.16 -17.89 -10.21
N SER A 417 -9.97 -18.26 -9.22
CA SER A 417 -10.96 -19.33 -9.37
C SER A 417 -12.07 -19.02 -10.38
N LEU A 418 -12.24 -17.73 -10.73
CA LEU A 418 -13.24 -17.23 -11.67
C LEU A 418 -12.76 -17.18 -13.13
N TYR A 419 -11.73 -17.97 -13.50
CA TYR A 419 -11.29 -18.08 -14.90
C TYR A 419 -12.41 -18.58 -15.85
N ASP A 420 -13.41 -19.30 -15.32
CA ASP A 420 -14.61 -19.76 -15.98
C ASP A 420 -15.90 -19.13 -15.39
N GLY A 421 -15.75 -18.07 -14.61
CA GLY A 421 -16.85 -17.36 -13.98
C GLY A 421 -17.63 -16.47 -14.95
N THR A 422 -18.82 -16.05 -14.52
CA THR A 422 -19.62 -15.10 -15.30
C THR A 422 -19.03 -13.67 -15.21
N PRO A 423 -19.33 -12.80 -16.20
CA PRO A 423 -18.90 -11.40 -16.14
C PRO A 423 -19.37 -10.68 -14.86
N GLU A 424 -20.53 -11.05 -14.33
CA GLU A 424 -21.09 -10.47 -13.11
C GLU A 424 -20.30 -10.88 -11.87
N GLU A 425 -19.90 -12.16 -11.77
CA GLU A 425 -19.04 -12.65 -10.68
C GLU A 425 -17.66 -11.98 -10.71
N GLN A 426 -17.05 -11.88 -11.89
CA GLN A 426 -15.78 -11.21 -12.11
C GLN A 426 -15.88 -9.71 -11.76
N ALA A 427 -16.94 -9.02 -12.19
CA ALA A 427 -17.18 -7.62 -11.86
C ALA A 427 -17.38 -7.41 -10.35
N GLY A 428 -17.99 -8.38 -9.65
CA GLY A 428 -18.15 -8.37 -8.20
C GLY A 428 -16.80 -8.33 -7.47
N VAL A 429 -15.84 -9.16 -7.87
CA VAL A 429 -14.47 -9.16 -7.31
C VAL A 429 -13.79 -7.82 -7.56
N ILE A 430 -13.87 -7.30 -8.77
CA ILE A 430 -13.28 -5.98 -9.09
C ILE A 430 -13.96 -4.87 -8.26
N GLY A 431 -15.28 -4.98 -8.02
CA GLY A 431 -16.00 -4.04 -7.14
C GLY A 431 -15.43 -4.02 -5.72
N TRP A 432 -15.23 -5.18 -5.10
CA TRP A 432 -14.64 -5.28 -3.77
C TRP A 432 -13.21 -4.75 -3.71
N LEU A 433 -12.38 -5.03 -4.72
CA LEU A 433 -11.02 -4.50 -4.81
C LEU A 433 -11.01 -2.96 -4.92
N LYS A 434 -11.94 -2.38 -5.68
CA LYS A 434 -12.12 -0.92 -5.75
C LYS A 434 -12.58 -0.30 -4.43
N ASP A 435 -13.43 -1.01 -3.68
CA ASP A 435 -13.85 -0.55 -2.36
C ASP A 435 -12.71 -0.59 -1.35
N MET A 436 -11.82 -1.60 -1.44
CA MET A 436 -10.60 -1.65 -0.65
C MET A 436 -9.65 -0.48 -0.95
N GLU A 437 -9.49 -0.12 -2.21
CA GLU A 437 -8.63 1.00 -2.64
C GLU A 437 -9.06 2.34 -2.01
N LYS A 438 -10.32 2.49 -1.63
CA LYS A 438 -10.82 3.69 -0.95
C LYS A 438 -10.33 3.82 0.50
N VAL A 439 -9.77 2.76 1.08
CA VAL A 439 -9.22 2.78 2.43
C VAL A 439 -7.80 3.35 2.38
N PRO A 440 -7.51 4.47 3.06
CA PRO A 440 -6.24 5.19 2.91
C PRO A 440 -4.97 4.43 3.33
N THR A 441 -5.13 3.32 4.03
CA THR A 441 -4.02 2.50 4.58
C THR A 441 -3.84 1.18 3.84
N VAL A 442 -4.49 1.01 2.70
CA VAL A 442 -4.39 -0.21 1.91
C VAL A 442 -3.21 -0.12 0.96
N ALA A 443 -2.34 -1.14 0.98
CA ALA A 443 -1.21 -1.30 0.08
C ALA A 443 -1.65 -1.45 -1.39
N SER A 444 -0.68 -1.48 -2.30
CA SER A 444 -0.93 -1.54 -3.75
C SER A 444 -1.59 -2.83 -4.24
N GLY A 445 -1.68 -3.87 -3.41
CA GLY A 445 -2.25 -5.17 -3.78
C GLY A 445 -3.61 -5.13 -4.49
N PRO A 446 -4.64 -4.41 -3.97
CA PRO A 446 -5.91 -4.28 -4.65
C PRO A 446 -5.82 -3.66 -6.05
N VAL A 447 -4.95 -2.66 -6.22
CA VAL A 447 -4.72 -2.00 -7.52
C VAL A 447 -4.04 -2.97 -8.50
N THR A 448 -3.05 -3.72 -8.01
CA THR A 448 -2.36 -4.75 -8.79
C THR A 448 -3.34 -5.83 -9.27
N LEU A 449 -4.20 -6.33 -8.39
CA LEU A 449 -5.20 -7.34 -8.75
C LEU A 449 -6.27 -6.83 -9.72
N GLN A 450 -6.69 -5.57 -9.61
CA GLN A 450 -7.62 -4.94 -10.57
C GLN A 450 -7.05 -4.90 -11.99
N GLN A 451 -5.73 -4.91 -12.16
CA GLN A 451 -5.08 -4.97 -13.47
C GLN A 451 -4.85 -6.41 -13.92
N MET A 452 -4.34 -7.25 -13.04
CA MET A 452 -3.94 -8.62 -13.38
C MET A 452 -5.12 -9.56 -13.64
N LEU A 453 -6.16 -9.51 -12.83
CA LEU A 453 -7.30 -10.46 -12.97
C LEU A 453 -8.04 -10.33 -14.31
N PRO A 454 -8.38 -9.14 -14.81
CA PRO A 454 -8.99 -9.01 -16.14
C PRO A 454 -8.09 -9.50 -17.28
N GLU A 455 -6.77 -9.26 -17.21
CA GLU A 455 -5.82 -9.80 -18.18
C GLU A 455 -5.76 -11.33 -18.14
N PHE A 456 -5.74 -11.89 -16.92
CA PHE A 456 -5.78 -13.34 -16.72
C PHE A 456 -7.07 -13.96 -17.27
N TRP A 457 -8.23 -13.41 -16.95
CA TRP A 457 -9.52 -13.91 -17.48
C TRP A 457 -9.61 -13.85 -19.00
N ALA A 458 -9.13 -12.75 -19.60
CA ALA A 458 -9.09 -12.58 -21.05
C ALA A 458 -8.11 -13.54 -21.74
N SER A 459 -7.09 -14.03 -21.03
CA SER A 459 -6.08 -14.95 -21.60
C SER A 459 -6.58 -16.35 -21.86
N GLY A 460 -7.71 -16.76 -21.26
CA GLY A 460 -8.24 -18.13 -21.29
C GLY A 460 -7.42 -19.17 -20.51
N LYS A 461 -6.39 -18.73 -19.80
CA LYS A 461 -5.57 -19.57 -18.92
C LYS A 461 -6.32 -19.87 -17.61
N ARG A 462 -5.85 -20.89 -16.85
CA ARG A 462 -6.61 -21.41 -15.71
C ARG A 462 -5.78 -21.64 -14.45
N GLY A 463 -4.45 -21.68 -14.55
CA GLY A 463 -3.54 -22.01 -13.46
C GLY A 463 -3.24 -20.80 -12.55
N TRP A 464 -2.87 -21.10 -11.32
CA TRP A 464 -2.35 -20.11 -10.37
C TRP A 464 -1.11 -19.40 -10.92
N GLU A 465 -0.15 -20.19 -11.45
CA GLU A 465 1.08 -19.69 -12.06
C GLU A 465 0.82 -18.85 -13.33
N ASP A 466 -0.28 -19.09 -14.00
CA ASP A 466 -0.67 -18.32 -15.18
C ASP A 466 -1.10 -16.89 -14.82
N CYS A 467 -1.73 -16.72 -13.65
CA CYS A 467 -2.11 -15.43 -13.12
C CYS A 467 -0.89 -14.72 -12.51
N PHE A 468 -0.11 -15.43 -11.69
CA PHE A 468 1.03 -14.89 -10.96
C PHE A 468 2.37 -15.30 -11.61
N TYR A 469 2.50 -15.03 -12.90
CA TYR A 469 3.72 -15.30 -13.68
C TYR A 469 4.86 -14.32 -13.41
N LYS A 470 4.60 -13.27 -12.64
CA LYS A 470 5.56 -12.26 -12.18
C LYS A 470 5.31 -11.94 -10.71
N LEU A 471 6.32 -11.38 -10.06
CA LEU A 471 6.20 -10.92 -8.67
C LEU A 471 4.98 -10.04 -8.49
N SER A 472 4.16 -10.37 -7.52
CA SER A 472 2.91 -9.67 -7.24
C SER A 472 2.74 -9.46 -5.74
N GLN A 473 2.07 -8.37 -5.38
CA GLN A 473 1.76 -8.04 -4.00
C GLN A 473 0.26 -8.29 -3.79
N VAL A 474 -0.05 -9.21 -2.90
CA VAL A 474 -1.42 -9.59 -2.55
C VAL A 474 -1.72 -9.44 -1.05
N ALA A 475 -0.70 -9.19 -0.25
CA ALA A 475 -0.85 -8.79 1.14
C ALA A 475 -1.20 -7.29 1.17
N ALA A 476 -2.44 -6.97 1.48
CA ALA A 476 -2.95 -5.61 1.41
C ALA A 476 -3.38 -5.10 2.78
N ASN A 477 -2.47 -4.95 3.70
CA ASN A 477 -2.73 -4.10 4.85
C ASN A 477 -1.45 -3.48 5.37
N THR A 478 -1.31 -2.21 5.12
CA THR A 478 -0.37 -1.38 5.83
C THR A 478 -1.19 -0.48 6.76
N GLU A 479 -1.62 -1.00 7.92
CA GLU A 479 -1.69 -0.05 9.01
C GLU A 479 -0.29 0.52 9.10
N ILE A 480 -0.18 1.85 8.95
CA ILE A 480 1.09 2.52 9.21
C ILE A 480 1.36 2.28 10.69
N ILE A 481 2.07 1.21 10.95
CA ILE A 481 2.66 1.00 12.26
C ILE A 481 3.81 2.01 12.28
N VAL A 482 3.50 3.25 12.70
CA VAL A 482 4.53 4.19 13.10
C VAL A 482 5.10 3.62 14.39
N LEU A 483 6.06 2.74 14.18
CA LEU A 483 6.79 2.05 15.24
C LEU A 483 7.91 2.92 15.77
#